data_e6cc9a5981411de09ec12893ca815d22
#
_entry.id   e6cc9a5981411de09ec12893ca815d22
#
_cell.length_a   1.000
_cell.length_b   1.000
_cell.length_c   1.000
_cell.angle_alpha   90.00
_cell.angle_beta   90.00
_cell.angle_gamma   90.00
#
_symmetry.space_group_name_H-M   'P 1'
#
loop_
_entity.id
_entity.type
_entity.pdbx_description
1 polymer ?
#
loop_
_entity_poly.entity_id
_entity_poly.type
_entity_poly.pdbx_seq_one_letter_code
_entity_poly.pdbx_strand_id
1 'polypeptide(L)'
;MNKTLPILTALFTASAFAQAAPQTLDVYTYDSFSADWSAGPKVKAAFEQQFPQCKLNYVAFDNNGTLFNRVRLEGKKIKADVVLGLDSYQIEDAQKLNIFEPNKVDLSQLRLPIKWENHTFLP
;
A
#
# COMPACT_ATOMS: atom_id res chain seq x y z
N MET A 1 63.70 20.68 31.14
CA MET A 1 63.22 19.58 30.28
C MET A 1 61.69 19.58 30.33
N ASN A 2 61.05 20.29 29.39
CA ASN A 2 59.61 20.40 29.33
C ASN A 2 59.09 19.33 28.39
N LYS A 3 58.34 18.36 28.91
CA LYS A 3 57.63 17.35 28.11
C LYS A 3 56.23 17.86 27.86
N THR A 4 55.99 18.36 26.66
CA THR A 4 54.64 18.68 26.17
C THR A 4 53.96 17.39 25.67
N LEU A 5 52.85 17.03 26.32
CA LEU A 5 52.01 15.88 25.96
C LEU A 5 50.97 16.36 24.93
N PRO A 6 50.82 15.74 23.76
CA PRO A 6 49.78 16.12 22.81
C PRO A 6 48.42 15.57 23.26
N ILE A 7 47.44 16.47 23.40
CA ILE A 7 46.05 16.11 23.65
C ILE A 7 45.45 15.64 22.31
N LEU A 8 45.14 14.37 22.21
CA LEU A 8 44.47 13.76 21.05
C LEU A 8 42.96 13.99 21.20
N THR A 9 42.43 14.99 20.48
CA THR A 9 41.01 15.29 20.45
C THR A 9 40.33 14.32 19.49
N ALA A 10 39.64 13.31 20.02
CA ALA A 10 38.83 12.40 19.22
C ALA A 10 37.54 13.11 18.79
N LEU A 11 37.40 13.43 17.48
CA LEU A 11 36.14 13.87 16.90
C LEU A 11 35.21 12.66 16.78
N PHE A 12 34.21 12.59 17.63
CA PHE A 12 33.07 11.71 17.46
C PHE A 12 32.12 12.32 16.39
N THR A 13 32.17 11.81 15.18
CA THR A 13 31.16 12.10 14.16
C THR A 13 29.91 11.30 14.50
N ALA A 14 28.91 11.95 15.08
CA ALA A 14 27.57 11.37 15.24
C ALA A 14 26.92 11.28 13.86
N SER A 15 26.90 10.10 13.27
CA SER A 15 26.10 9.81 12.08
C SER A 15 24.61 9.85 12.47
N ALA A 16 23.94 10.96 12.17
CA ALA A 16 22.49 11.06 12.28
C ALA A 16 21.88 10.14 11.23
N PHE A 17 21.35 9.00 11.65
CA PHE A 17 20.47 8.18 10.81
C PHE A 17 19.20 9.00 10.56
N ALA A 18 19.09 9.61 9.39
CA ALA A 18 17.85 10.22 8.93
C ALA A 18 16.81 9.10 8.79
N GLN A 19 15.94 8.98 9.78
CA GLN A 19 14.81 8.07 9.74
C GLN A 19 13.84 8.62 8.70
N ALA A 20 13.64 7.91 7.60
CA ALA A 20 12.66 8.30 6.59
C ALA A 20 11.28 8.43 7.26
N ALA A 21 10.54 9.50 6.93
CA ALA A 21 9.18 9.67 7.43
C ALA A 21 8.33 8.45 7.06
N PRO A 22 7.44 7.98 7.94
CA PRO A 22 6.58 6.84 7.65
C PRO A 22 5.74 7.14 6.40
N GLN A 23 5.77 6.22 5.44
CA GLN A 23 4.94 6.28 4.25
C GLN A 23 3.54 5.79 4.58
N THR A 24 2.52 6.39 3.97
CA THR A 24 1.14 5.94 4.06
C THR A 24 0.73 5.33 2.74
N LEU A 25 0.14 4.14 2.77
CA LEU A 25 -0.47 3.47 1.63
C LEU A 25 -1.98 3.64 1.74
N ASP A 26 -2.57 4.42 0.85
CA ASP A 26 -4.02 4.67 0.81
C ASP A 26 -4.71 3.58 -0.02
N VAL A 27 -5.61 2.84 0.63
CA VAL A 27 -6.39 1.76 0.03
C VAL A 27 -7.86 2.15 -0.03
N TYR A 28 -8.37 2.36 -1.24
CA TYR A 28 -9.80 2.54 -1.45
C TYR A 28 -10.50 1.18 -1.42
N THR A 29 -11.50 1.05 -0.57
CA THR A 29 -12.25 -0.18 -0.40
C THR A 29 -13.70 0.09 -0.01
N TYR A 30 -14.50 -0.95 0.20
CA TYR A 30 -15.86 -0.85 0.70
C TYR A 30 -15.90 -1.06 2.22
N ASP A 31 -16.89 -0.49 2.89
CA ASP A 31 -17.01 -0.39 4.35
C ASP A 31 -16.99 -1.75 5.05
N SER A 32 -17.68 -2.74 4.50
CA SER A 32 -17.73 -4.08 5.09
C SER A 32 -16.38 -4.82 5.07
N PHE A 33 -15.42 -4.45 4.19
CA PHE A 33 -14.07 -4.98 4.26
C PHE A 33 -13.26 -4.34 5.40
N SER A 34 -13.40 -3.04 5.61
CA SER A 34 -12.65 -2.28 6.61
C SER A 34 -13.26 -2.33 8.02
N ALA A 35 -14.48 -2.89 8.17
CA ALA A 35 -15.16 -2.99 9.45
C ALA A 35 -14.38 -3.85 10.48
N ASP A 36 -14.53 -3.53 11.76
CA ASP A 36 -13.79 -4.18 12.86
C ASP A 36 -13.94 -5.71 12.91
N TRP A 37 -15.08 -6.22 12.46
CA TRP A 37 -15.40 -7.65 12.42
C TRP A 37 -14.89 -8.38 11.18
N SER A 38 -14.32 -7.68 10.21
CA SER A 38 -13.93 -8.20 8.90
C SER A 38 -12.44 -8.55 8.81
N ALA A 39 -11.97 -8.87 7.60
CA ALA A 39 -10.57 -9.17 7.33
C ALA A 39 -9.66 -7.92 7.32
N GLY A 40 -10.19 -6.73 7.02
CA GLY A 40 -9.41 -5.51 6.83
C GLY A 40 -8.48 -5.17 7.98
N PRO A 41 -8.95 -5.12 9.25
CA PRO A 41 -8.08 -4.84 10.40
C PRO A 41 -6.94 -5.85 10.57
N LYS A 42 -7.18 -7.13 10.30
CA LYS A 42 -6.16 -8.18 10.38
C LYS A 42 -5.12 -8.04 9.27
N VAL A 43 -5.56 -7.74 8.06
CA VAL A 43 -4.68 -7.47 6.90
C VAL A 43 -3.80 -6.25 7.20
N LYS A 44 -4.39 -5.17 7.71
CA LYS A 44 -3.65 -3.97 8.11
C LYS A 44 -2.59 -4.27 9.16
N ALA A 45 -2.95 -4.98 10.23
CA ALA A 45 -2.03 -5.33 11.30
C ALA A 45 -0.86 -6.20 10.78
N ALA A 46 -1.13 -7.21 9.97
CA ALA A 46 -0.10 -8.06 9.37
C ALA A 46 0.83 -7.29 8.42
N PHE A 47 0.27 -6.41 7.60
CA PHE A 47 1.03 -5.56 6.69
C PHE A 47 1.97 -4.61 7.45
N GLU A 48 1.45 -3.88 8.45
CA GLU A 48 2.24 -2.92 9.24
C GLU A 48 3.28 -3.62 10.13
N GLN A 49 3.05 -4.86 10.54
CA GLN A 49 4.04 -5.67 11.22
C GLN A 49 5.20 -6.05 10.29
N GLN A 50 4.89 -6.41 9.05
CA GLN A 50 5.89 -6.78 8.04
C GLN A 50 6.64 -5.56 7.50
N PHE A 51 5.97 -4.44 7.39
CA PHE A 51 6.50 -3.18 6.85
C PHE A 51 6.30 -2.02 7.84
N PRO A 52 7.04 -1.98 8.97
CA PRO A 52 6.80 -1.02 10.05
C PRO A 52 6.99 0.45 9.64
N GLN A 53 7.72 0.70 8.54
CA GLN A 53 7.91 2.02 7.96
C GLN A 53 6.71 2.49 7.12
N CYS A 54 5.74 1.62 6.83
CA CYS A 54 4.58 1.91 6.00
C CYS A 54 3.29 1.76 6.82
N LYS A 55 2.42 2.77 6.76
CA LYS A 55 1.09 2.73 7.39
C LYS A 55 0.04 2.50 6.33
N LEU A 56 -0.88 1.57 6.59
CA LEU A 56 -1.98 1.28 5.69
C LEU A 56 -3.22 2.06 6.15
N ASN A 57 -3.79 2.86 5.26
CA ASN A 57 -4.97 3.66 5.50
C ASN A 57 -6.12 3.21 4.59
N TYR A 58 -7.25 2.80 5.18
CA TYR A 58 -8.46 2.46 4.43
C TYR A 58 -9.33 3.69 4.25
N VAL A 59 -9.68 4.00 3.00
CA VAL A 59 -10.73 4.95 2.64
C VAL A 59 -11.93 4.13 2.17
N ALA A 60 -12.94 4.03 3.04
CA ALA A 60 -14.08 3.16 2.84
C ALA A 60 -15.24 3.87 2.14
N PHE A 61 -15.93 3.12 1.28
CA PHE A 61 -17.13 3.53 0.57
C PHE A 61 -18.27 2.55 0.89
N ASP A 62 -19.52 2.99 0.78
CA ASP A 62 -20.69 2.19 1.16
C ASP A 62 -20.77 0.82 0.44
N ASN A 63 -20.28 0.77 -0.79
CA ASN A 63 -20.27 -0.44 -1.61
C ASN A 63 -19.30 -0.31 -2.79
N ASN A 64 -19.09 -1.40 -3.53
CA ASN A 64 -18.19 -1.44 -4.68
C ASN A 64 -18.63 -0.52 -5.85
N GLY A 65 -19.91 -0.28 -6.03
CA GLY A 65 -20.43 0.66 -7.04
C GLY A 65 -20.04 2.10 -6.72
N THR A 66 -20.22 2.52 -5.46
CA THR A 66 -19.79 3.84 -4.98
C THR A 66 -18.28 3.98 -5.04
N LEU A 67 -17.54 2.94 -4.65
CA LEU A 67 -16.09 2.85 -4.79
C LEU A 67 -15.65 3.07 -6.24
N PHE A 68 -16.22 2.32 -7.19
CA PHE A 68 -15.84 2.41 -8.59
C PHE A 68 -16.20 3.76 -9.21
N ASN A 69 -17.36 4.33 -8.85
CA ASN A 69 -17.73 5.67 -9.28
C ASN A 69 -16.72 6.72 -8.79
N ARG A 70 -16.23 6.59 -7.56
CA ARG A 70 -15.19 7.46 -7.02
C ARG A 70 -13.89 7.35 -7.82
N VAL A 71 -13.45 6.13 -8.10
CA VAL A 71 -12.25 5.87 -8.92
C VAL A 71 -12.39 6.50 -10.31
N ARG A 72 -13.55 6.36 -10.95
CA ARG A 72 -13.83 6.98 -12.27
C ARG A 72 -13.80 8.50 -12.23
N LEU A 73 -14.38 9.11 -11.20
CA LEU A 73 -14.43 10.57 -11.04
C LEU A 73 -13.05 11.17 -10.80
N GLU A 74 -12.22 10.52 -10.02
CA GLU A 74 -10.85 10.99 -9.76
C GLU A 74 -9.92 10.74 -10.94
N GLY A 75 -10.10 9.63 -11.65
CA GLY A 75 -9.30 9.26 -12.81
C GLY A 75 -7.80 9.37 -12.52
N LYS A 76 -7.06 10.08 -13.36
CA LYS A 76 -5.60 10.28 -13.20
C LYS A 76 -5.19 11.09 -11.96
N LYS A 77 -6.13 11.68 -11.25
CA LYS A 77 -5.90 12.43 -10.01
C LYS A 77 -6.21 11.60 -8.76
N ILE A 78 -6.45 10.30 -8.94
CA ILE A 78 -6.73 9.38 -7.84
C ILE A 78 -5.63 9.45 -6.78
N LYS A 79 -6.03 9.45 -5.52
CA LYS A 79 -5.10 9.48 -4.38
C LYS A 79 -4.83 8.09 -3.79
N ALA A 80 -5.63 7.10 -4.19
CA ALA A 80 -5.41 5.74 -3.74
C ALA A 80 -4.17 5.12 -4.41
N ASP A 81 -3.40 4.40 -3.63
CA ASP A 81 -2.31 3.54 -4.11
C ASP A 81 -2.84 2.17 -4.52
N VAL A 82 -3.90 1.72 -3.85
CA VAL A 82 -4.55 0.43 -4.11
C VAL A 82 -6.06 0.62 -4.12
N VAL A 83 -6.74 -0.06 -5.05
CA VAL A 83 -8.20 -0.20 -5.08
C VAL A 83 -8.54 -1.66 -4.83
N LEU A 84 -9.31 -1.94 -3.78
CA LEU A 84 -9.68 -3.28 -3.35
C LEU A 84 -11.20 -3.41 -3.34
N GLY A 85 -11.75 -4.38 -4.07
CA GLY A 85 -13.17 -4.68 -4.07
C GLY A 85 -13.92 -4.28 -5.34
N LEU A 86 -13.20 -4.16 -6.47
CA LEU A 86 -13.86 -4.10 -7.77
C LEU A 86 -14.36 -5.50 -8.14
N ASP A 87 -15.59 -5.57 -8.63
CA ASP A 87 -16.15 -6.81 -9.15
C ASP A 87 -15.56 -7.17 -10.52
N SER A 88 -15.55 -8.45 -10.85
CA SER A 88 -14.98 -8.94 -12.10
C SER A 88 -15.64 -8.32 -13.35
N TYR A 89 -16.93 -7.98 -13.31
CA TYR A 89 -17.62 -7.31 -14.42
C TYR A 89 -17.19 -5.84 -14.59
N GLN A 90 -16.54 -5.23 -13.60
CA GLN A 90 -16.04 -3.85 -13.68
C GLN A 90 -14.63 -3.76 -14.28
N ILE A 91 -13.93 -4.89 -14.42
CA ILE A 91 -12.53 -4.93 -14.85
C ILE A 91 -12.34 -4.27 -16.23
N GLU A 92 -13.20 -4.57 -17.18
CA GLU A 92 -13.10 -3.99 -18.52
C GLU A 92 -13.21 -2.46 -18.51
N ASP A 93 -14.16 -1.93 -17.76
CA ASP A 93 -14.33 -0.48 -17.62
C ASP A 93 -13.20 0.15 -16.81
N ALA A 94 -12.69 -0.54 -15.80
CA ALA A 94 -11.52 -0.09 -15.04
C ALA A 94 -10.27 -0.01 -15.92
N GLN A 95 -10.03 -0.97 -16.79
CA GLN A 95 -8.93 -0.96 -17.76
C GLN A 95 -8.97 0.26 -18.68
N LYS A 96 -10.16 0.68 -19.12
CA LYS A 96 -10.34 1.86 -20.00
C LYS A 96 -9.93 3.17 -19.34
N LEU A 97 -9.85 3.22 -18.00
CA LEU A 97 -9.41 4.43 -17.27
C LEU A 97 -7.92 4.72 -17.44
N ASN A 98 -7.11 3.73 -17.80
CA ASN A 98 -5.65 3.85 -17.96
C ASN A 98 -4.94 4.47 -16.74
N ILE A 99 -5.33 4.04 -15.54
CA ILE A 99 -4.77 4.49 -14.26
C ILE A 99 -4.18 3.36 -13.44
N PHE A 100 -4.43 2.11 -13.82
CA PHE A 100 -3.93 0.93 -13.11
C PHE A 100 -2.64 0.43 -13.76
N GLU A 101 -1.67 0.09 -12.93
CA GLU A 101 -0.36 -0.44 -13.32
C GLU A 101 -0.35 -1.98 -13.26
N PRO A 102 0.39 -2.65 -14.14
CA PRO A 102 0.61 -4.09 -14.02
C PRO A 102 1.22 -4.46 -12.69
N ASN A 103 0.70 -5.52 -12.05
CA ASN A 103 1.26 -6.04 -10.82
C ASN A 103 2.31 -7.14 -11.11
N LYS A 104 3.14 -7.44 -10.08
CA LYS A 104 4.17 -8.49 -10.13
C LYS A 104 3.92 -9.55 -9.06
N VAL A 105 2.67 -9.69 -8.61
CA VAL A 105 2.31 -10.64 -7.56
C VAL A 105 2.37 -12.06 -8.10
N ASP A 106 3.06 -12.94 -7.40
CA ASP A 106 3.07 -14.38 -7.70
C ASP A 106 1.78 -15.03 -7.18
N LEU A 107 0.92 -15.45 -8.10
CA LEU A 107 -0.34 -16.12 -7.80
C LEU A 107 -0.21 -17.64 -7.71
N SER A 108 0.98 -18.22 -7.89
CA SER A 108 1.20 -19.68 -7.91
C SER A 108 0.79 -20.37 -6.61
N GLN A 109 0.80 -19.66 -5.50
CA GLN A 109 0.40 -20.17 -4.18
C GLN A 109 -1.12 -20.09 -3.93
N LEU A 110 -1.88 -19.44 -4.79
CA LEU A 110 -3.33 -19.31 -4.66
C LEU A 110 -4.04 -20.47 -5.35
N ARG A 111 -5.01 -21.06 -4.65
CA ARG A 111 -5.91 -22.06 -5.23
C ARG A 111 -7.16 -21.35 -5.74
N LEU A 112 -7.11 -20.90 -6.98
CA LEU A 112 -8.24 -20.24 -7.60
C LEU A 112 -9.14 -21.25 -8.31
N PRO A 113 -10.46 -21.07 -8.28
CA PRO A 113 -11.42 -21.94 -8.97
C PRO A 113 -11.40 -21.76 -10.49
N ILE A 114 -10.77 -20.70 -10.97
CA ILE A 114 -10.63 -20.36 -12.39
C ILE A 114 -9.18 -20.02 -12.72
N LYS A 115 -8.79 -20.16 -13.97
CA LYS A 115 -7.52 -19.64 -14.47
C LYS A 115 -7.59 -18.11 -14.52
N TRP A 116 -6.69 -17.44 -13.84
CA TRP A 116 -6.59 -15.99 -13.83
C TRP A 116 -5.43 -15.52 -14.71
N GLU A 117 -5.73 -14.76 -15.74
CA GLU A 117 -4.75 -14.33 -16.75
C GLU A 117 -4.53 -12.81 -16.78
N ASN A 118 -5.19 -12.07 -15.87
CA ASN A 118 -5.03 -10.62 -15.82
C ASN A 118 -3.76 -10.24 -15.03
N HIS A 119 -2.91 -9.42 -15.63
CA HIS A 119 -1.66 -8.98 -15.01
C HIS A 119 -1.76 -7.63 -14.30
N THR A 120 -2.87 -6.95 -14.40
CA THR A 120 -3.13 -5.66 -13.73
C THR A 120 -4.01 -5.84 -12.50
N PHE A 121 -5.08 -6.62 -12.65
CA PHE A 121 -6.03 -6.88 -11.58
C PHE A 121 -5.76 -8.25 -10.95
N LEU A 122 -5.82 -8.31 -9.62
CA LEU A 122 -5.74 -9.54 -8.85
C LEU A 122 -7.14 -10.13 -8.63
N PRO A 123 -7.27 -11.45 -8.50
CA PRO A 123 -8.56 -12.12 -8.27
C PRO A 123 -9.14 -11.82 -6.89
#